data_7e94c465ae0e782e7cd3e1d1e58c84cc
#
_entry.id   7e94c465ae0e782e7cd3e1d1e58c84cc
#
_cell.length_a   1.000
_cell.length_b   1.000
_cell.length_c   1.000
_cell.angle_alpha   90.00
_cell.angle_beta   90.00
_cell.angle_gamma   90.00
#
_symmetry.space_group_name_H-M   'P 1'
#
loop_
_entity.id
_entity.type
_entity.pdbx_description
1 polymer ?
#
loop_
_entity_poly.entity_id
_entity_poly.type
_entity_poly.pdbx_seq_one_letter_code
_entity_poly.pdbx_strand_id
1 'polypeptide(L)'
;MSKLPKSPRYQASRRRFLRTVGLFVGVVGASLATLLPVIAKWVPARLRPPGAIDEPEFLASCIKCGQCVQVCPVEAIRLADIDEAMGIGVPYIDARAQACDFSCDAVQCILACPTGSLSHTIVKKEEVRMGLARIASPDKCLATQGLGFKGQARGADFQGLLRYTEIDRWNPIPVRDHPYDLELCDLCVRECPIDKAISLQAIDTEGKRKMPVIHEACVGCGVCEMICPVEPTVIVIDERKMWGEGTA
;
A
#
# COMPACT_ATOMS: atom_id res chain seq x y z
N MET A 1 -63.35 -26.37 32.94
CA MET A 1 -62.96 -25.03 32.38
C MET A 1 -62.82 -25.17 30.86
N SER A 2 -63.90 -24.89 30.12
CA SER A 2 -63.88 -24.96 28.64
C SER A 2 -63.26 -23.69 28.07
N LYS A 3 -62.16 -23.85 27.28
CA LYS A 3 -61.51 -22.73 26.57
C LYS A 3 -62.50 -22.30 25.47
N LEU A 4 -62.99 -21.06 25.56
CA LEU A 4 -63.78 -20.39 24.51
C LEU A 4 -63.04 -20.38 23.19
N PRO A 5 -63.67 -20.69 22.05
CA PRO A 5 -63.03 -20.64 20.73
C PRO A 5 -62.70 -19.22 20.38
N LYS A 6 -61.42 -19.00 20.04
CA LYS A 6 -60.91 -17.69 19.64
C LYS A 6 -61.60 -17.23 18.34
N SER A 7 -62.09 -16.00 18.29
CA SER A 7 -62.83 -15.46 17.16
C SER A 7 -62.01 -15.49 15.86
N PRO A 8 -62.62 -15.73 14.68
CA PRO A 8 -61.91 -15.81 13.41
C PRO A 8 -61.14 -14.50 13.05
N ARG A 9 -61.60 -13.35 13.55
CA ARG A 9 -60.91 -12.05 13.42
C ARG A 9 -59.56 -12.03 14.16
N TYR A 10 -59.47 -12.66 15.33
CA TYR A 10 -58.22 -12.73 16.10
C TYR A 10 -57.18 -13.62 15.41
N GLN A 11 -57.57 -14.71 14.79
CA GLN A 11 -56.67 -15.61 14.04
C GLN A 11 -56.17 -14.94 12.75
N ALA A 12 -57.03 -14.18 12.05
CA ALA A 12 -56.63 -13.41 10.86
C ALA A 12 -55.61 -12.29 11.19
N SER A 13 -55.80 -11.61 12.33
CA SER A 13 -54.86 -10.61 12.83
C SER A 13 -53.50 -11.20 13.15
N ARG A 14 -53.43 -12.34 13.83
CA ARG A 14 -52.16 -13.04 14.14
C ARG A 14 -51.43 -13.50 12.88
N ARG A 15 -52.14 -14.04 11.89
CA ARG A 15 -51.54 -14.45 10.61
C ARG A 15 -50.99 -13.26 9.84
N ARG A 16 -51.69 -12.12 9.83
CA ARG A 16 -51.22 -10.88 9.19
C ARG A 16 -49.97 -10.35 9.90
N PHE A 17 -49.97 -10.32 11.23
CA PHE A 17 -48.82 -9.93 12.03
C PHE A 17 -47.58 -10.80 11.75
N LEU A 18 -47.72 -12.11 11.78
CA LEU A 18 -46.62 -13.06 11.51
C LEU A 18 -46.08 -12.92 10.09
N ARG A 19 -46.96 -12.67 9.08
CA ARG A 19 -46.52 -12.40 7.71
C ARG A 19 -45.74 -11.09 7.60
N THR A 20 -46.19 -10.03 8.29
CA THR A 20 -45.50 -8.72 8.29
C THR A 20 -44.15 -8.84 8.97
N VAL A 21 -44.07 -9.52 10.11
CA VAL A 21 -42.78 -9.78 10.79
C VAL A 21 -41.86 -10.64 9.93
N GLY A 22 -42.35 -11.68 9.27
CA GLY A 22 -41.56 -12.52 8.36
C GLY A 22 -41.04 -11.74 7.17
N LEU A 23 -41.84 -10.85 6.56
CA LEU A 23 -41.41 -9.96 5.50
C LEU A 23 -40.34 -8.97 5.98
N PHE A 24 -40.55 -8.37 7.15
CA PHE A 24 -39.58 -7.43 7.73
C PHE A 24 -38.22 -8.11 8.01
N VAL A 25 -38.24 -9.28 8.65
CA VAL A 25 -37.03 -10.09 8.90
C VAL A 25 -36.35 -10.50 7.58
N GLY A 26 -37.16 -10.88 6.58
CA GLY A 26 -36.64 -11.23 5.25
C GLY A 26 -35.95 -10.03 4.55
N VAL A 27 -36.57 -8.86 4.59
CA VAL A 27 -36.00 -7.63 4.02
C VAL A 27 -34.73 -7.22 4.77
N VAL A 28 -34.75 -7.21 6.09
CA VAL A 28 -33.57 -6.89 6.91
C VAL A 28 -32.44 -7.92 6.66
N GLY A 29 -32.78 -9.21 6.61
CA GLY A 29 -31.81 -10.27 6.32
C GLY A 29 -31.20 -10.14 4.93
N ALA A 30 -32.01 -9.84 3.91
CA ALA A 30 -31.52 -9.59 2.55
C ALA A 30 -30.62 -8.34 2.49
N SER A 31 -31.00 -7.26 3.19
CA SER A 31 -30.19 -6.04 3.26
C SER A 31 -28.86 -6.29 3.96
N LEU A 32 -28.84 -7.05 5.05
CA LEU A 32 -27.60 -7.44 5.74
C LEU A 32 -26.74 -8.35 4.86
N ALA A 33 -27.34 -9.28 4.12
CA ALA A 33 -26.61 -10.16 3.20
C ALA A 33 -25.92 -9.38 2.06
N THR A 34 -26.52 -8.30 1.58
CA THR A 34 -25.88 -7.41 0.57
C THR A 34 -24.72 -6.60 1.15
N LEU A 35 -24.69 -6.38 2.47
CA LEU A 35 -23.59 -5.72 3.16
C LEU A 35 -22.44 -6.66 3.48
N LEU A 36 -22.65 -8.00 3.49
CA LEU A 36 -21.59 -8.97 3.77
C LEU A 36 -20.36 -8.85 2.87
N PRO A 37 -20.46 -8.68 1.52
CA PRO A 37 -19.27 -8.50 0.69
C PRO A 37 -18.56 -7.16 0.94
N VAL A 38 -19.28 -6.13 1.39
CA VAL A 38 -18.70 -4.84 1.79
C VAL A 38 -17.94 -4.98 3.10
N ILE A 39 -18.52 -5.74 4.06
CA ILE A 39 -17.88 -6.02 5.35
C ILE A 39 -16.71 -7.01 5.19
N ALA A 40 -16.80 -7.98 4.28
CA ALA A 40 -15.74 -8.95 4.00
C ALA A 40 -14.54 -8.34 3.24
N LYS A 41 -14.74 -7.25 2.50
CA LYS A 41 -13.67 -6.42 1.95
C LYS A 41 -13.10 -5.43 2.99
N TRP A 42 -13.32 -5.71 4.25
CA TRP A 42 -12.97 -4.82 5.34
C TRP A 42 -11.46 -4.68 5.45
N VAL A 43 -11.03 -3.47 5.07
CA VAL A 43 -9.67 -2.93 5.18
C VAL A 43 -8.61 -3.85 4.55
N PRO A 44 -8.38 -3.75 3.23
CA PRO A 44 -7.15 -4.31 2.69
C PRO A 44 -5.99 -3.70 3.48
N ALA A 45 -5.01 -4.51 3.86
CA ALA A 45 -3.75 -4.01 4.37
C ALA A 45 -3.24 -2.98 3.35
N ARG A 46 -2.89 -1.78 3.82
CA ARG A 46 -2.44 -0.69 2.96
C ARG A 46 -1.12 -0.16 3.47
N LEU A 47 -0.22 0.13 2.55
CA LEU A 47 1.02 0.79 2.89
C LEU A 47 0.69 2.17 3.46
N ARG A 48 1.03 2.39 4.74
CA ARG A 48 0.78 3.65 5.42
C ARG A 48 1.94 4.62 5.22
N PRO A 49 1.71 5.93 5.35
CA PRO A 49 2.78 6.91 5.32
C PRO A 49 3.87 6.60 6.35
N PRO A 50 5.11 7.09 6.12
CA PRO A 50 6.20 6.97 7.07
C PRO A 50 5.79 7.34 8.50
N GLY A 51 6.22 6.52 9.46
CA GLY A 51 5.95 6.77 10.87
C GLY A 51 4.55 6.42 11.38
N ALA A 52 3.69 5.84 10.55
CA ALA A 52 2.38 5.40 10.99
C ALA A 52 2.50 4.41 12.16
N ILE A 53 1.80 4.70 13.26
CA ILE A 53 1.68 3.81 14.43
C ILE A 53 0.84 2.58 14.06
N ASP A 54 0.64 1.65 14.98
CA ASP A 54 -0.12 0.42 14.73
C ASP A 54 -1.51 0.70 14.13
N GLU A 55 -1.97 -0.17 13.21
CA GLU A 55 -3.13 0.10 12.38
C GLU A 55 -4.39 0.49 13.17
N PRO A 56 -4.78 -0.20 14.27
CA PRO A 56 -5.94 0.20 15.04
C PRO A 56 -5.79 1.59 15.68
N GLU A 57 -4.61 1.90 16.19
CA GLU A 57 -4.32 3.20 16.81
C GLU A 57 -4.23 4.31 15.76
N PHE A 58 -3.61 4.01 14.60
CA PHE A 58 -3.54 4.90 13.46
C PHE A 58 -4.93 5.30 12.98
N LEU A 59 -5.82 4.33 12.78
CA LEU A 59 -7.20 4.56 12.33
C LEU A 59 -8.02 5.37 13.37
N ALA A 60 -7.75 5.16 14.66
CA ALA A 60 -8.43 5.86 15.75
C ALA A 60 -7.94 7.31 15.94
N SER A 61 -6.65 7.58 15.72
CA SER A 61 -6.03 8.88 15.98
C SER A 61 -5.96 9.79 14.75
N CYS A 62 -6.01 9.22 13.53
CA CYS A 62 -5.94 9.99 12.30
C CYS A 62 -7.22 10.79 12.06
N ILE A 63 -7.13 12.12 12.12
CA ILE A 63 -8.26 13.04 11.86
C ILE A 63 -8.49 13.33 10.37
N LYS A 64 -7.73 12.66 9.47
CA LYS A 64 -7.89 12.76 8.00
C LYS A 64 -7.73 14.18 7.46
N CYS A 65 -6.87 14.98 8.07
CA CYS A 65 -6.69 16.41 7.75
C CYS A 65 -5.95 16.66 6.42
N GLY A 66 -5.31 15.65 5.82
CA GLY A 66 -4.60 15.75 4.55
C GLY A 66 -3.25 16.48 4.60
N GLN A 67 -2.77 16.92 5.77
CA GLN A 67 -1.48 17.64 5.87
C GLN A 67 -0.30 16.80 5.35
N CYS A 68 -0.28 15.51 5.65
CA CYS A 68 0.75 14.59 5.15
C CYS A 68 0.78 14.49 3.62
N VAL A 69 -0.38 14.63 2.96
CA VAL A 69 -0.49 14.65 1.49
C VAL A 69 0.14 15.91 0.93
N GLN A 70 -0.18 17.08 1.52
CA GLN A 70 0.25 18.38 0.99
C GLN A 70 1.75 18.63 1.11
N VAL A 71 2.42 18.03 2.10
CA VAL A 71 3.86 18.23 2.29
C VAL A 71 4.71 17.23 1.52
N CYS A 72 4.10 16.28 0.82
CA CYS A 72 4.82 15.24 0.09
C CYS A 72 5.25 15.73 -1.29
N PRO A 73 6.56 15.92 -1.57
CA PRO A 73 7.02 16.52 -2.83
C PRO A 73 6.81 15.59 -4.05
N VAL A 74 6.72 14.28 -3.82
CA VAL A 74 6.46 13.28 -4.89
C VAL A 74 5.01 12.82 -4.93
N GLU A 75 4.11 13.43 -4.15
CA GLU A 75 2.68 13.09 -4.12
C GLU A 75 2.40 11.59 -3.85
N ALA A 76 3.28 10.95 -3.05
CA ALA A 76 3.18 9.52 -2.77
C ALA A 76 1.96 9.17 -1.89
N ILE A 77 1.48 10.11 -1.07
CA ILE A 77 0.42 9.86 -0.11
C ILE A 77 -0.93 10.25 -0.74
N ARG A 78 -1.84 9.30 -0.77
CA ARG A 78 -3.23 9.47 -1.24
C ARG A 78 -4.20 9.31 -0.07
N LEU A 79 -5.38 9.92 -0.18
CA LEU A 79 -6.49 9.68 0.74
C LEU A 79 -7.41 8.62 0.12
N ALA A 80 -7.82 7.64 0.93
CA ALA A 80 -8.73 6.61 0.49
C ALA A 80 -10.09 7.20 0.10
N ASP A 81 -10.62 6.81 -1.06
CA ASP A 81 -11.89 7.28 -1.59
C ASP A 81 -13.06 6.38 -1.14
N ILE A 82 -14.28 6.77 -1.51
CA ILE A 82 -15.52 6.14 -1.09
C ILE A 82 -15.69 4.71 -1.65
N ASP A 83 -15.13 4.43 -2.81
CA ASP A 83 -15.15 3.13 -3.48
C ASP A 83 -14.11 2.14 -2.93
N GLU A 84 -13.20 2.61 -2.08
CA GLU A 84 -12.12 1.83 -1.50
C GLU A 84 -12.48 1.18 -0.14
N ALA A 85 -13.76 0.98 0.15
CA ALA A 85 -14.29 0.38 1.38
C ALA A 85 -14.14 1.25 2.65
N MET A 86 -14.09 0.62 3.84
CA MET A 86 -13.96 1.35 5.12
C MET A 86 -12.58 2.02 5.22
N GLY A 87 -12.58 3.27 5.66
CA GLY A 87 -11.34 4.04 5.82
C GLY A 87 -11.27 5.28 4.94
N ILE A 88 -12.42 5.76 4.42
CA ILE A 88 -12.52 7.00 3.62
C ILE A 88 -11.72 8.13 4.26
N GLY A 89 -10.87 8.77 3.45
CA GLY A 89 -10.03 9.88 3.86
C GLY A 89 -8.78 9.48 4.66
N VAL A 90 -8.58 8.18 4.93
CA VAL A 90 -7.36 7.73 5.62
C VAL A 90 -6.19 7.68 4.63
N PRO A 91 -5.01 8.25 4.99
CA PRO A 91 -3.88 8.30 4.08
C PRO A 91 -3.24 6.92 3.87
N TYR A 92 -2.83 6.66 2.63
CA TYR A 92 -2.12 5.46 2.21
C TYR A 92 -1.18 5.76 1.04
N ILE A 93 -0.31 4.81 0.72
CA ILE A 93 0.60 4.84 -0.43
C ILE A 93 0.28 3.63 -1.31
N ASP A 94 0.10 3.89 -2.61
CA ASP A 94 0.10 2.86 -3.64
C ASP A 94 1.52 2.78 -4.21
N ALA A 95 2.31 1.84 -3.68
CA ALA A 95 3.72 1.74 -4.00
C ALA A 95 3.99 1.57 -5.50
N ARG A 96 3.09 0.84 -6.22
CA ARG A 96 3.26 0.62 -7.66
C ARG A 96 2.95 1.86 -8.48
N ALA A 97 2.03 2.71 -8.02
CA ALA A 97 1.66 3.95 -8.70
C ALA A 97 2.63 5.09 -8.36
N GLN A 98 2.89 5.33 -7.07
CA GLN A 98 3.80 6.36 -6.58
C GLN A 98 4.33 6.00 -5.20
N ALA A 99 5.60 5.64 -5.13
CA ALA A 99 6.29 5.27 -3.90
C ALA A 99 6.84 6.50 -3.14
N CYS A 100 7.20 6.30 -1.88
CA CYS A 100 7.91 7.28 -1.08
C CYS A 100 9.42 7.16 -1.31
N ASP A 101 10.03 8.14 -1.96
CA ASP A 101 11.48 8.20 -2.22
C ASP A 101 12.27 8.98 -1.15
N PHE A 102 11.60 9.43 -0.09
CA PHE A 102 12.18 10.28 0.96
C PHE A 102 12.80 11.59 0.44
N SER A 103 12.36 12.09 -0.70
CA SER A 103 12.84 13.35 -1.28
C SER A 103 12.58 14.58 -0.42
N CYS A 104 11.74 14.47 0.60
CA CYS A 104 11.47 15.52 1.58
C CYS A 104 12.59 15.72 2.63
N ASP A 105 13.65 14.94 2.61
CA ASP A 105 14.85 14.95 3.46
C ASP A 105 14.62 14.73 4.97
N ALA A 106 13.49 15.16 5.56
CA ALA A 106 13.25 15.14 7.01
C ALA A 106 11.91 14.49 7.40
N VAL A 107 11.42 13.52 6.61
CA VAL A 107 10.13 12.80 6.85
C VAL A 107 9.00 13.79 7.15
N GLN A 108 8.80 14.77 6.29
CA GLN A 108 7.92 15.93 6.52
C GLN A 108 6.46 15.57 6.82
N CYS A 109 5.98 14.44 6.32
CA CYS A 109 4.65 13.93 6.64
C CYS A 109 4.48 13.66 8.14
N ILE A 110 5.53 13.19 8.83
CA ILE A 110 5.55 13.00 10.28
C ILE A 110 5.48 14.35 10.98
N LEU A 111 6.33 15.30 10.58
CA LEU A 111 6.37 16.63 11.18
C LEU A 111 5.05 17.40 11.01
N ALA A 112 4.35 17.18 9.89
CA ALA A 112 3.09 17.83 9.60
C ALA A 112 1.88 17.17 10.29
N CYS A 113 2.05 16.00 10.93
CA CYS A 113 0.94 15.26 11.56
C CYS A 113 0.57 15.87 12.91
N PRO A 114 -0.62 16.50 13.08
CA PRO A 114 -0.96 17.20 14.32
C PRO A 114 -1.39 16.26 15.46
N THR A 115 -1.72 15.00 15.15
CA THR A 115 -2.30 14.06 16.13
C THR A 115 -1.30 13.01 16.62
N GLY A 116 -0.10 12.95 16.02
CA GLY A 116 0.86 11.89 16.32
C GLY A 116 0.48 10.51 15.77
N SER A 117 -0.54 10.42 14.91
CA SER A 117 -0.82 9.20 14.14
C SER A 117 0.38 8.75 13.30
N LEU A 118 1.22 9.71 12.89
CA LEU A 118 2.58 9.49 12.42
C LEU A 118 3.51 9.86 13.56
N SER A 119 4.28 8.90 14.06
CA SER A 119 5.07 9.02 15.29
C SER A 119 6.20 10.04 15.18
N HIS A 120 6.16 11.11 15.96
CA HIS A 120 7.19 12.16 16.02
C HIS A 120 8.52 11.68 16.64
N THR A 121 8.59 10.45 17.13
CA THR A 121 9.85 9.86 17.62
C THR A 121 10.79 9.46 16.49
N ILE A 122 10.26 9.31 15.28
CA ILE A 122 11.01 8.96 14.07
C ILE A 122 11.52 10.23 13.41
N VAL A 123 12.83 10.38 13.34
CA VAL A 123 13.50 11.58 12.79
C VAL A 123 14.19 11.27 11.46
N LYS A 124 14.65 10.03 11.28
CA LYS A 124 15.42 9.62 10.11
C LYS A 124 14.65 8.61 9.27
N LYS A 125 14.88 8.64 7.95
CA LYS A 125 14.27 7.70 7.00
C LYS A 125 14.61 6.23 7.28
N GLU A 126 15.78 5.96 7.84
CA GLU A 126 16.27 4.62 8.18
C GLU A 126 15.53 4.01 9.40
N GLU A 127 14.89 4.84 10.21
CA GLU A 127 14.09 4.41 11.38
C GLU A 127 12.66 4.05 11.01
N VAL A 128 12.22 4.46 9.80
CA VAL A 128 10.86 4.19 9.31
C VAL A 128 10.64 2.70 9.09
N ARG A 129 9.43 2.24 9.37
CA ARG A 129 8.98 0.88 9.10
C ARG A 129 7.56 0.95 8.50
N MET A 130 7.48 0.91 7.16
CA MET A 130 6.20 0.96 6.43
C MET A 130 5.76 -0.44 6.03
N GLY A 131 6.72 -1.30 5.72
CA GLY A 131 6.53 -2.65 5.25
C GLY A 131 7.87 -3.30 4.94
N LEU A 132 7.83 -4.42 4.24
CA LEU A 132 9.03 -5.15 3.80
C LEU A 132 8.91 -5.52 2.33
N ALA A 133 9.93 -5.22 1.54
CA ALA A 133 10.02 -5.66 0.16
C ALA A 133 10.18 -7.19 0.09
N ARG A 134 9.48 -7.82 -0.85
CA ARG A 134 9.56 -9.26 -1.11
C ARG A 134 9.73 -9.51 -2.61
N ILE A 135 10.54 -10.50 -2.96
CA ILE A 135 10.66 -10.97 -4.34
C ILE A 135 9.46 -11.86 -4.65
N ALA A 136 8.56 -11.36 -5.49
CA ALA A 136 7.32 -12.05 -5.85
C ALA A 136 7.45 -12.87 -7.14
N SER A 137 8.23 -12.38 -8.11
CA SER A 137 8.34 -13.00 -9.45
C SER A 137 9.80 -13.06 -9.91
N PRO A 138 10.66 -13.88 -9.28
CA PRO A 138 12.10 -13.90 -9.57
C PRO A 138 12.41 -14.25 -11.03
N ASP A 139 11.59 -15.10 -11.65
CA ASP A 139 11.79 -15.56 -13.04
C ASP A 139 11.61 -14.43 -14.07
N LYS A 140 10.85 -13.39 -13.72
CA LYS A 140 10.62 -12.22 -14.58
C LYS A 140 11.69 -11.14 -14.43
N CYS A 141 12.57 -11.27 -13.44
CA CYS A 141 13.62 -10.28 -13.19
C CYS A 141 14.64 -10.26 -14.33
N LEU A 142 14.83 -9.10 -14.95
CA LEU A 142 15.81 -8.95 -16.04
C LEU A 142 17.22 -9.29 -15.57
N ALA A 143 17.61 -8.86 -14.36
CA ALA A 143 18.91 -9.21 -13.79
C ALA A 143 19.08 -10.73 -13.57
N THR A 144 18.01 -11.43 -13.17
CA THR A 144 18.03 -12.89 -13.02
C THR A 144 18.18 -13.60 -14.37
N GLN A 145 17.67 -12.99 -15.43
CA GLN A 145 17.85 -13.47 -16.80
C GLN A 145 19.21 -13.04 -17.41
N GLY A 146 19.99 -12.21 -16.73
CA GLY A 146 21.25 -11.65 -17.25
C GLY A 146 21.02 -10.55 -18.28
N LEU A 147 19.87 -9.90 -18.25
CA LEU A 147 19.49 -8.86 -19.20
C LEU A 147 19.67 -7.47 -18.61
N GLY A 148 20.06 -6.52 -19.47
CA GLY A 148 20.06 -5.11 -19.17
C GLY A 148 18.70 -4.46 -19.30
N PHE A 149 18.66 -3.15 -19.12
CA PHE A 149 17.46 -2.36 -19.37
C PHE A 149 17.82 -1.05 -20.06
N LYS A 150 17.08 -0.72 -21.14
CA LYS A 150 17.27 0.52 -21.89
C LYS A 150 15.94 1.21 -22.16
N GLY A 151 15.87 2.48 -21.83
CA GLY A 151 14.71 3.33 -22.04
C GLY A 151 14.06 3.81 -20.74
N GLN A 152 12.76 4.13 -20.82
CA GLN A 152 11.95 4.62 -19.71
C GLN A 152 11.47 3.47 -18.86
N ALA A 153 11.72 3.49 -17.53
CA ALA A 153 11.50 2.36 -16.63
C ALA A 153 10.07 1.82 -16.63
N ARG A 154 9.07 2.66 -16.77
CA ARG A 154 7.63 2.32 -16.76
C ARG A 154 6.89 2.75 -18.03
N GLY A 155 7.65 3.12 -19.08
CA GLY A 155 7.09 3.64 -20.33
C GLY A 155 6.76 5.13 -20.28
N ALA A 156 6.39 5.67 -21.48
CA ALA A 156 6.20 7.10 -21.68
C ALA A 156 5.00 7.71 -20.95
N ASP A 157 3.99 6.88 -20.63
CA ASP A 157 2.75 7.35 -20.00
C ASP A 157 2.80 7.34 -18.46
N PHE A 158 3.89 6.81 -17.89
CA PHE A 158 4.03 6.73 -16.44
C PHE A 158 4.25 8.11 -15.82
N GLN A 159 3.39 8.49 -14.87
CA GLN A 159 3.39 9.81 -14.23
C GLN A 159 4.18 9.86 -12.91
N GLY A 160 4.71 8.71 -12.44
CA GLY A 160 5.41 8.65 -11.16
C GLY A 160 6.63 9.58 -11.12
N LEU A 161 6.84 10.19 -9.96
CA LEU A 161 7.91 11.13 -9.68
C LEU A 161 9.03 10.45 -8.88
N LEU A 162 10.27 10.82 -9.16
CA LEU A 162 11.43 10.42 -8.37
C LEU A 162 12.42 11.58 -8.31
N ARG A 163 13.13 11.72 -7.18
CA ARG A 163 14.20 12.70 -7.07
C ARG A 163 15.52 12.11 -7.56
N TYR A 164 16.06 12.71 -8.60
CA TYR A 164 17.40 12.42 -9.11
C TYR A 164 18.35 13.53 -8.68
N THR A 165 19.12 13.30 -7.63
CA THR A 165 19.97 14.33 -7.01
C THR A 165 21.05 14.86 -7.94
N GLU A 166 21.45 14.10 -8.96
CA GLU A 166 22.38 14.50 -10.02
C GLU A 166 21.76 15.46 -11.03
N ILE A 167 20.43 15.52 -11.14
CA ILE A 167 19.71 16.41 -12.06
C ILE A 167 19.20 17.63 -11.30
N ASP A 168 18.35 17.40 -10.31
CA ASP A 168 17.80 18.45 -9.45
C ASP A 168 17.62 17.91 -8.02
N ARG A 169 18.34 18.51 -7.09
CA ARG A 169 18.28 18.11 -5.69
C ARG A 169 16.93 18.45 -5.03
N TRP A 170 16.24 19.47 -5.55
CA TRP A 170 15.09 20.07 -4.90
C TRP A 170 13.76 19.61 -5.50
N ASN A 171 13.73 19.39 -6.81
CA ASN A 171 12.50 19.10 -7.52
C ASN A 171 12.52 17.67 -8.07
N PRO A 172 11.62 16.78 -7.61
CA PRO A 172 11.40 15.49 -8.26
C PRO A 172 10.94 15.69 -9.71
N ILE A 173 11.41 14.81 -10.59
CA ILE A 173 11.00 14.81 -12.00
C ILE A 173 10.27 13.50 -12.35
N PRO A 174 9.44 13.49 -13.42
CA PRO A 174 8.80 12.27 -13.88
C PRO A 174 9.83 11.20 -14.25
N VAL A 175 9.63 9.97 -13.81
CA VAL A 175 10.50 8.82 -14.12
C VAL A 175 10.64 8.63 -15.63
N ARG A 176 9.61 8.94 -16.41
CA ARG A 176 9.64 8.89 -17.88
C ARG A 176 10.65 9.86 -18.51
N ASP A 177 11.00 10.94 -17.81
CA ASP A 177 11.93 11.95 -18.31
C ASP A 177 13.40 11.60 -17.99
N HIS A 178 13.63 10.48 -17.28
CA HIS A 178 14.94 9.94 -16.96
C HIS A 178 15.12 8.53 -17.59
N PRO A 179 15.54 8.44 -18.84
CA PRO A 179 15.81 7.16 -19.49
C PRO A 179 17.09 6.52 -18.93
N TYR A 180 17.08 5.20 -18.84
CA TYR A 180 18.20 4.39 -18.39
C TYR A 180 18.89 3.68 -19.56
N ASP A 181 20.19 3.41 -19.40
CA ASP A 181 20.97 2.55 -20.30
C ASP A 181 21.88 1.67 -19.42
N LEU A 182 21.40 0.47 -19.11
CA LEU A 182 21.99 -0.46 -18.14
C LEU A 182 22.38 -1.75 -18.84
N GLU A 183 23.64 -2.17 -18.73
CA GLU A 183 24.11 -3.46 -19.26
C GLU A 183 23.49 -4.64 -18.49
N LEU A 184 23.25 -4.47 -17.19
CA LEU A 184 22.49 -5.37 -16.33
C LEU A 184 21.48 -4.55 -15.55
N CYS A 185 20.23 -5.00 -15.49
CA CYS A 185 19.18 -4.28 -14.79
C CYS A 185 19.45 -4.23 -13.28
N ASP A 186 19.67 -3.04 -12.75
CA ASP A 186 19.91 -2.78 -11.33
C ASP A 186 19.00 -1.68 -10.76
N LEU A 187 17.94 -1.31 -11.48
CA LEU A 187 17.03 -0.20 -11.14
C LEU A 187 16.57 -0.20 -9.68
N CYS A 188 16.17 -1.36 -9.17
CA CYS A 188 15.69 -1.49 -7.79
C CYS A 188 16.78 -1.21 -6.74
N VAL A 189 18.05 -1.43 -7.08
CA VAL A 189 19.21 -1.14 -6.20
C VAL A 189 19.63 0.32 -6.35
N ARG A 190 19.70 0.79 -7.56
CA ARG A 190 20.15 2.16 -7.93
C ARG A 190 19.24 3.23 -7.34
N GLU A 191 17.93 3.04 -7.46
CA GLU A 191 16.93 4.01 -7.02
C GLU A 191 16.47 3.81 -5.56
N CYS A 192 17.04 2.84 -4.86
CA CYS A 192 16.70 2.63 -3.45
C CYS A 192 17.17 3.81 -2.59
N PRO A 193 16.26 4.53 -1.90
CA PRO A 193 16.63 5.68 -1.09
C PRO A 193 17.31 5.32 0.23
N ILE A 194 17.38 4.02 0.55
CA ILE A 194 17.96 3.51 1.81
C ILE A 194 19.22 2.70 1.47
N ASP A 195 20.34 3.15 2.00
CA ASP A 195 21.63 2.49 1.80
C ASP A 195 21.60 1.04 2.31
N LYS A 196 22.13 0.13 1.49
CA LYS A 196 22.25 -1.29 1.83
C LYS A 196 20.93 -2.04 2.08
N ALA A 197 19.78 -1.45 1.74
CA ALA A 197 18.48 -2.11 1.90
C ALA A 197 18.22 -3.21 0.85
N ILE A 198 18.84 -3.08 -0.32
CA ILE A 198 18.75 -4.05 -1.41
C ILE A 198 20.09 -4.13 -2.15
N SER A 199 20.46 -5.33 -2.57
CA SER A 199 21.66 -5.56 -3.40
C SER A 199 21.40 -6.60 -4.48
N LEU A 200 22.29 -6.68 -5.48
CA LEU A 200 22.29 -7.75 -6.46
C LEU A 200 23.36 -8.79 -6.09
N GLN A 201 22.95 -10.06 -5.95
CA GLN A 201 23.84 -11.18 -5.72
C GLN A 201 23.93 -12.07 -6.95
N ALA A 202 25.15 -12.50 -7.33
CA ALA A 202 25.36 -13.43 -8.44
C ALA A 202 24.71 -14.79 -8.12
N ILE A 203 24.03 -15.35 -9.12
CA ILE A 203 23.39 -16.65 -9.06
C ILE A 203 24.04 -17.67 -10.01
N ASP A 204 25.02 -17.24 -10.78
CA ASP A 204 25.84 -18.07 -11.66
C ASP A 204 27.35 -17.89 -11.37
N THR A 205 28.15 -18.81 -11.86
CA THR A 205 29.62 -18.80 -11.69
C THR A 205 30.31 -17.69 -12.50
N GLU A 206 29.67 -17.18 -13.55
CA GLU A 206 30.20 -16.14 -14.43
C GLU A 206 29.83 -14.72 -13.94
N GLY A 207 28.94 -14.60 -12.96
CA GLY A 207 28.46 -13.33 -12.42
C GLY A 207 27.60 -12.51 -13.38
N LYS A 208 27.17 -13.10 -14.48
CA LYS A 208 26.32 -12.45 -15.49
C LYS A 208 24.87 -12.33 -15.05
N ARG A 209 24.39 -13.34 -14.30
CA ARG A 209 23.04 -13.38 -13.78
C ARG A 209 23.05 -13.02 -12.31
N LYS A 210 22.20 -12.07 -11.92
CA LYS A 210 22.12 -11.62 -10.53
C LYS A 210 20.67 -11.55 -10.09
N MET A 211 20.45 -11.81 -8.81
CA MET A 211 19.12 -11.72 -8.19
C MET A 211 19.12 -10.61 -7.15
N PRO A 212 18.08 -9.78 -7.08
CA PRO A 212 17.93 -8.83 -5.99
C PRO A 212 17.76 -9.56 -4.66
N VAL A 213 18.41 -9.06 -3.63
CA VAL A 213 18.33 -9.56 -2.25
C VAL A 213 17.99 -8.38 -1.35
N ILE A 214 16.93 -8.55 -0.56
CA ILE A 214 16.47 -7.57 0.41
C ILE A 214 17.22 -7.79 1.72
N HIS A 215 17.58 -6.71 2.40
CA HIS A 215 18.32 -6.72 3.65
C HIS A 215 17.53 -6.05 4.78
N GLU A 216 17.98 -6.22 6.01
CA GLU A 216 17.36 -5.70 7.23
C GLU A 216 17.12 -4.17 7.21
N ALA A 217 17.96 -3.42 6.50
CA ALA A 217 17.80 -1.97 6.35
C ALA A 217 16.56 -1.56 5.54
N CYS A 218 15.84 -2.51 4.92
CA CYS A 218 14.65 -2.21 4.13
C CYS A 218 13.54 -1.63 5.01
N VAL A 219 13.04 -0.48 4.61
CA VAL A 219 11.96 0.26 5.30
C VAL A 219 10.59 0.10 4.63
N GLY A 220 10.53 -0.60 3.49
CA GLY A 220 9.28 -0.85 2.75
C GLY A 220 8.72 0.38 2.02
N CYS A 221 9.56 1.30 1.58
CA CYS A 221 9.12 2.56 0.95
C CYS A 221 8.45 2.39 -0.43
N GLY A 222 8.70 1.27 -1.13
CA GLY A 222 8.06 0.91 -2.39
C GLY A 222 8.77 1.36 -3.66
N VAL A 223 9.87 2.11 -3.60
CA VAL A 223 10.57 2.59 -4.82
C VAL A 223 11.00 1.43 -5.72
N CYS A 224 11.50 0.34 -5.15
CA CYS A 224 11.89 -0.85 -5.92
C CYS A 224 10.70 -1.53 -6.63
N GLU A 225 9.49 -1.45 -6.07
CA GLU A 225 8.26 -1.89 -6.70
C GLU A 225 7.83 -0.93 -7.82
N MET A 226 7.85 0.38 -7.54
CA MET A 226 7.47 1.42 -8.49
C MET A 226 8.33 1.41 -9.75
N ILE A 227 9.66 1.38 -9.58
CA ILE A 227 10.61 1.55 -10.69
C ILE A 227 10.77 0.27 -11.53
N CYS A 228 10.32 -0.89 -11.06
CA CYS A 228 10.50 -2.15 -11.76
C CYS A 228 9.83 -2.11 -13.14
N PRO A 229 10.58 -2.34 -14.26
CA PRO A 229 10.09 -2.16 -15.61
C PRO A 229 9.20 -3.31 -16.11
N VAL A 230 9.14 -4.44 -15.39
CA VAL A 230 8.40 -5.62 -15.82
C VAL A 230 7.03 -5.74 -15.17
N GLU A 231 6.10 -6.38 -15.87
CA GLU A 231 4.75 -6.69 -15.39
C GLU A 231 4.47 -8.22 -15.40
N PRO A 232 3.88 -8.75 -14.32
CA PRO A 232 3.79 -8.17 -12.99
C PRO A 232 5.18 -7.88 -12.41
N THR A 233 5.25 -6.90 -11.49
CA THR A 233 6.51 -6.48 -10.87
C THR A 233 7.23 -7.65 -10.17
N VAL A 234 8.55 -7.59 -10.17
CA VAL A 234 9.40 -8.58 -9.49
C VAL A 234 9.34 -8.43 -7.97
N ILE A 235 9.28 -7.20 -7.51
CA ILE A 235 9.29 -6.85 -6.09
C ILE A 235 7.94 -6.27 -5.72
N VAL A 236 7.41 -6.72 -4.59
CA VAL A 236 6.14 -6.24 -4.00
C VAL A 236 6.41 -5.88 -2.54
N ILE A 237 5.75 -4.85 -2.05
CA ILE A 237 5.83 -4.47 -0.65
C ILE A 237 4.71 -5.21 0.11
N ASP A 238 5.13 -6.01 1.08
CA ASP A 238 4.22 -6.58 2.08
C ASP A 238 4.03 -5.51 3.17
N GLU A 239 2.82 -4.98 3.27
CA GLU A 239 2.50 -3.87 4.13
C GLU A 239 2.62 -4.26 5.61
N ARG A 240 3.16 -3.38 6.42
CA ARG A 240 3.32 -3.54 7.87
C ARG A 240 4.18 -4.72 8.32
N LYS A 241 4.78 -5.47 7.43
CA LYS A 241 5.77 -6.48 7.81
C LYS A 241 7.10 -5.85 8.16
N MET A 242 7.80 -6.48 9.11
CA MET A 242 9.15 -6.10 9.51
C MET A 242 10.13 -7.23 9.22
N TRP A 243 11.41 -6.88 9.17
CA TRP A 243 12.47 -7.87 9.05
C TRP A 243 12.44 -8.84 10.23
N GLY A 244 12.49 -10.13 9.94
CA GLY A 244 12.40 -11.19 10.96
C GLY A 244 11.00 -11.67 11.30
N GLU A 245 9.95 -10.99 10.83
CA GLU A 245 8.57 -11.46 10.96
C GLU A 245 8.22 -12.39 9.80
N GLY A 246 8.42 -13.71 10.02
CA GLY A 246 7.84 -14.75 9.17
C GLY A 246 8.13 -14.64 7.67
N THR A 247 9.37 -14.74 7.27
CA THR A 247 9.71 -15.21 5.91
C THR A 247 9.55 -16.73 5.90
N ALA A 248 8.31 -17.19 5.69
CA ALA A 248 8.05 -18.56 5.32
C ALA A 248 8.10 -18.69 3.80
#